data_6ba8e1759b48bbe84cb26e76160e9d5f
#
_entry.id   6ba8e1759b48bbe84cb26e76160e9d5f
#
_cell.length_a   1.000
_cell.length_b   1.000
_cell.length_c   1.000
_cell.angle_alpha   90.00
_cell.angle_beta   90.00
_cell.angle_gamma   90.00
#
_symmetry.space_group_name_H-M   'P 1'
#
loop_
_entity.id
_entity.type
_entity.pdbx_description
1 polymer ?
#
loop_
_entity_poly.entity_id
_entity_poly.type
_entity_poly.pdbx_seq_one_letter_code
_entity_poly.pdbx_strand_id
1 'polypeptide(L)'
;SSQTTLLSREGSCRDLATLFIDVVRYLGFAARFVSGYIYEQSDSTISGTTHAWAEVFIPGAGWKGFDPTHGSLTGANHIAVAVSRLPELVPAVSGAFWGLPGSSLEVNVWITEIW
;
A
#
# COMPACT_ATOMS: atom_id res chain seq x y z
N SER A 1 -1.50 11.13 20.81
CA SER A 1 -2.73 10.36 20.63
C SER A 1 -2.54 9.28 19.58
N SER A 2 -3.42 8.29 19.57
CA SER A 2 -3.36 7.22 18.58
C SER A 2 -3.61 7.74 17.17
N GLN A 3 -4.47 8.72 17.02
CA GLN A 3 -4.74 9.35 15.73
C GLN A 3 -3.52 10.08 15.21
N THR A 4 -2.82 10.83 16.05
CA THR A 4 -1.61 11.53 15.67
C THR A 4 -0.52 10.55 15.26
N THR A 5 -0.36 9.46 15.99
CA THR A 5 0.62 8.42 15.66
C THR A 5 0.30 7.79 14.30
N LEU A 6 -0.97 7.50 14.06
CA LEU A 6 -1.40 6.90 12.80
C LEU A 6 -1.12 7.83 11.60
N LEU A 7 -1.43 9.12 11.74
CA LEU A 7 -1.18 10.10 10.69
C LEU A 7 0.32 10.26 10.40
N SER A 8 1.15 10.27 11.47
CA SER A 8 2.61 10.35 11.31
C SER A 8 3.17 9.14 10.58
N ARG A 9 2.68 7.94 10.88
CA ARG A 9 3.11 6.71 10.21
C ARG A 9 2.70 6.73 8.74
N GLU A 10 1.48 7.16 8.46
CA GLU A 10 1.00 7.27 7.08
C GLU A 10 1.84 8.27 6.29
N GLY A 11 2.15 9.43 6.85
CA GLY A 11 3.01 10.42 6.21
C GLY A 11 4.40 9.87 5.92
N SER A 12 4.99 9.15 6.86
CA SER A 12 6.31 8.53 6.69
C SER A 12 6.30 7.50 5.57
N CYS A 13 5.26 6.66 5.49
CA CYS A 13 5.13 5.67 4.43
C CYS A 13 5.03 6.34 3.06
N ARG A 14 4.25 7.40 2.95
CA ARG A 14 4.10 8.15 1.70
C ARG A 14 5.42 8.79 1.28
N ASP A 15 6.14 9.40 2.22
CA ASP A 15 7.42 10.04 1.94
C ASP A 15 8.45 9.02 1.46
N LEU A 16 8.54 7.87 2.10
CA LEU A 16 9.46 6.81 1.71
C LEU A 16 9.11 6.24 0.34
N ALA A 17 7.84 6.03 0.08
CA ALA A 17 7.39 5.54 -1.23
C ALA A 17 7.71 6.55 -2.33
N THR A 18 7.48 7.83 -2.07
CA THR A 18 7.78 8.91 -3.03
C THR A 18 9.27 8.98 -3.33
N LEU A 19 10.10 8.92 -2.29
CA LEU A 19 11.55 8.94 -2.46
C LEU A 19 12.02 7.72 -3.28
N PHE A 20 11.50 6.54 -2.96
CA PHE A 20 11.83 5.33 -3.68
C PHE A 20 11.47 5.45 -5.17
N ILE A 21 10.28 5.97 -5.45
CA ILE A 21 9.81 6.17 -6.83
C ILE A 21 10.75 7.12 -7.58
N ASP A 22 11.14 8.22 -6.95
CA ASP A 22 12.05 9.17 -7.59
C ASP A 22 13.39 8.52 -7.93
N VAL A 23 13.93 7.72 -7.02
CA VAL A 23 15.21 7.03 -7.23
C VAL A 23 15.10 6.03 -8.38
N VAL A 24 14.07 5.18 -8.40
CA VAL A 24 13.96 4.16 -9.44
C VAL A 24 13.64 4.78 -10.79
N ARG A 25 12.90 5.89 -10.83
CA ARG A 25 12.69 6.63 -12.08
C ARG A 25 13.98 7.23 -12.61
N TYR A 26 14.80 7.75 -11.71
CA TYR A 26 16.12 8.26 -12.08
C TYR A 26 16.98 7.15 -12.71
N LEU A 27 16.84 5.92 -12.24
CA LEU A 27 17.54 4.76 -12.78
C LEU A 27 16.92 4.25 -14.09
N GLY A 28 15.83 4.85 -14.56
CA GLY A 28 15.22 4.52 -15.84
C GLY A 28 14.04 3.58 -15.78
N PHE A 29 13.51 3.27 -14.59
CA PHE A 29 12.35 2.40 -14.44
C PHE A 29 11.05 3.20 -14.39
N ALA A 30 9.99 2.64 -14.95
CA ALA A 30 8.64 3.15 -14.71
C ALA A 30 8.21 2.74 -13.30
N ALA A 31 7.60 3.69 -12.58
CA ALA A 31 7.16 3.44 -11.21
C ALA A 31 5.87 4.21 -10.95
N ARG A 32 5.10 3.74 -9.98
CA ARG A 32 3.85 4.38 -9.58
C ARG A 32 3.63 4.24 -8.08
N PHE A 33 2.85 5.17 -7.54
CA PHE A 33 2.53 5.26 -6.13
C PHE A 33 1.28 4.44 -5.83
N VAL A 34 1.29 3.72 -4.71
CA VAL A 34 0.16 2.90 -4.27
C VAL A 34 -0.23 3.29 -2.86
N SER A 35 -1.53 3.47 -2.64
CA SER A 35 -2.11 3.67 -1.32
C SER A 35 -3.11 2.56 -1.04
N GLY A 36 -3.10 2.03 0.16
CA GLY A 36 -3.98 0.93 0.51
C GLY A 36 -3.87 0.54 1.97
N TYR A 37 -3.98 -0.74 2.22
CA TYR A 37 -3.94 -1.31 3.56
C TYR A 37 -2.92 -2.45 3.64
N ILE A 38 -2.34 -2.60 4.83
CA ILE A 38 -1.71 -3.85 5.24
C ILE A 38 -2.62 -4.48 6.28
N TYR A 39 -2.95 -5.75 6.12
CA TYR A 39 -3.81 -6.42 7.08
C TYR A 39 -3.08 -7.56 7.79
N GLU A 40 -3.55 -7.84 9.01
CA GLU A 40 -3.09 -8.96 9.80
C GLU A 40 -4.31 -9.78 10.24
N GLN A 41 -4.15 -11.08 10.24
CA GLN A 41 -5.19 -12.00 10.66
C GLN A 41 -4.74 -12.70 11.93
N SER A 42 -5.60 -12.64 12.95
CA SER A 42 -5.45 -13.44 14.15
C SER A 42 -6.54 -14.51 14.20
N ASP A 43 -6.55 -15.33 15.26
CA ASP A 43 -7.48 -16.45 15.35
C ASP A 43 -8.94 -16.05 15.22
N SER A 44 -9.31 -14.85 15.68
CA SER A 44 -10.70 -14.43 15.75
C SER A 44 -10.99 -13.13 15.01
N THR A 45 -9.97 -12.38 14.59
CA THR A 45 -10.18 -11.07 13.98
C THR A 45 -9.20 -10.81 12.85
N ILE A 46 -9.62 -9.88 11.99
CA ILE A 46 -8.76 -9.31 10.95
C ILE A 46 -8.65 -7.83 11.23
N SER A 47 -7.45 -7.30 11.17
CA SER A 47 -7.22 -5.87 11.29
C SER A 47 -6.35 -5.38 10.15
N GLY A 48 -6.52 -4.12 9.77
CA GLY A 48 -5.72 -3.51 8.73
C GLY A 48 -5.47 -2.05 9.03
N THR A 49 -4.28 -1.59 8.67
CA THR A 49 -3.88 -0.20 8.82
C THR A 49 -3.53 0.38 7.46
N THR A 50 -3.72 1.68 7.31
CA THR A 50 -3.38 2.38 6.08
C THR A 50 -1.88 2.31 5.84
N HIS A 51 -1.51 2.23 4.56
CA HIS A 51 -0.12 2.14 4.16
C HIS A 51 0.07 2.69 2.75
N ALA A 52 1.30 3.00 2.41
CA ALA A 52 1.67 3.44 1.08
C ALA A 52 2.95 2.73 0.65
N TRP A 53 3.03 2.41 -0.63
CA TRP A 53 4.20 1.75 -1.19
C TRP A 53 4.35 2.11 -2.67
N ALA A 54 5.26 1.45 -3.35
CA ALA A 54 5.52 1.71 -4.75
C ALA A 54 5.35 0.45 -5.57
N GLU A 55 5.01 0.62 -6.85
CA GLU A 55 5.12 -0.44 -7.83
C GLU A 55 6.08 0.00 -8.92
N VAL A 56 6.94 -0.91 -9.35
CA VAL A 56 7.93 -0.67 -10.39
C VAL A 56 7.71 -1.67 -11.50
N PHE A 57 7.74 -1.20 -12.75
CA PHE A 57 7.64 -2.07 -13.90
C PHE A 57 9.02 -2.65 -14.21
N ILE A 58 9.15 -3.95 -14.09
CA ILE A 58 10.36 -4.68 -14.39
C ILE A 58 10.17 -5.37 -15.75
N PRO A 59 10.95 -5.00 -16.77
CA PRO A 59 10.83 -5.67 -18.08
C PRO A 59 10.95 -7.17 -17.95
N GLY A 60 10.00 -7.89 -18.53
CA GLY A 60 9.95 -9.34 -18.44
C GLY A 60 9.22 -9.89 -17.23
N ALA A 61 8.98 -9.10 -16.20
CA ALA A 61 8.30 -9.53 -14.99
C ALA A 61 7.01 -8.76 -14.70
N GLY A 62 6.85 -7.56 -15.29
CA GLY A 62 5.68 -6.71 -15.08
C GLY A 62 5.78 -5.84 -13.85
N TRP A 63 4.65 -5.37 -13.37
CA TRP A 63 4.59 -4.52 -12.20
C TRP A 63 4.84 -5.32 -10.95
N LYS A 64 5.80 -4.87 -10.13
CA LYS A 64 6.16 -5.50 -8.86
C LYS A 64 6.06 -4.48 -7.74
N GLY A 65 5.45 -4.87 -6.62
CA GLY A 65 5.31 -4.00 -5.47
C GLY A 65 6.54 -4.03 -4.57
N PHE A 66 6.95 -2.84 -4.13
CA PHE A 66 8.09 -2.65 -3.22
C PHE A 66 7.62 -1.79 -2.07
N ASP A 67 7.88 -2.24 -0.86
CA ASP A 67 7.50 -1.54 0.36
C ASP A 67 8.75 -0.97 1.02
N PRO A 68 9.09 0.31 0.75
CA PRO A 68 10.31 0.89 1.32
C PRO A 68 10.28 1.00 2.84
N THR A 69 9.09 1.14 3.42
CA THR A 69 8.96 1.22 4.88
C THR A 69 9.44 -0.07 5.55
N HIS A 70 9.13 -1.21 4.96
CA HIS A 70 9.54 -2.52 5.48
C HIS A 70 10.80 -3.06 4.82
N GLY A 71 11.28 -2.40 3.76
CA GLY A 71 12.47 -2.85 3.04
C GLY A 71 12.27 -4.18 2.32
N SER A 72 11.07 -4.45 1.83
CA SER A 72 10.72 -5.75 1.25
C SER A 72 9.80 -5.60 0.05
N LEU A 73 9.61 -6.70 -0.68
CA LEU A 73 8.56 -6.79 -1.67
C LEU A 73 7.20 -6.84 -0.97
N THR A 74 6.17 -6.37 -1.68
CA THR A 74 4.81 -6.51 -1.16
C THR A 74 4.36 -7.97 -1.21
N GLY A 75 3.44 -8.32 -0.33
CA GLY A 75 2.93 -9.68 -0.22
C GLY A 75 1.41 -9.70 -0.21
N ALA A 76 0.88 -10.86 0.15
CA ALA A 76 -0.56 -11.08 0.18
C ALA A 76 -1.30 -10.18 1.19
N ASN A 77 -0.58 -9.60 2.13
CA ASN A 77 -1.14 -8.72 3.14
C ASN A 77 -1.34 -7.28 2.65
N HIS A 78 -0.81 -6.95 1.50
CA HIS A 78 -0.92 -5.61 0.92
C HIS A 78 -2.16 -5.55 0.04
N ILE A 79 -3.10 -4.67 0.38
CA ILE A 79 -4.34 -4.49 -0.38
C ILE A 79 -4.30 -3.11 -1.00
N ALA A 80 -4.07 -3.05 -2.30
CA ALA A 80 -4.03 -1.78 -3.03
C ALA A 80 -5.44 -1.22 -3.20
N VAL A 81 -5.60 0.07 -2.96
CA VAL A 81 -6.88 0.78 -3.13
C VAL A 81 -6.78 1.78 -4.26
N ALA A 82 -5.68 2.52 -4.33
CA ALA A 82 -5.49 3.54 -5.35
C ALA A 82 -4.05 3.53 -5.84
N VAL A 83 -3.89 3.71 -7.15
CA VAL A 83 -2.58 3.69 -7.81
C VAL A 83 -2.50 4.87 -8.77
N SER A 84 -1.37 5.57 -8.80
CA SER A 84 -1.15 6.65 -9.75
C SER A 84 0.35 6.88 -9.95
N ARG A 85 0.69 7.48 -11.09
CA ARG A 85 2.07 7.89 -11.35
C ARG A 85 2.47 9.08 -10.47
N LEU A 86 1.52 9.86 -10.00
CA LEU A 86 1.76 11.06 -9.19
C LEU A 86 1.16 10.84 -7.81
N PRO A 87 1.96 10.90 -6.74
CA PRO A 87 1.46 10.69 -5.39
C PRO A 87 0.31 11.63 -4.99
N GLU A 88 0.34 12.86 -5.47
CA GLU A 88 -0.69 13.84 -5.15
C GLU A 88 -2.06 13.52 -5.74
N LEU A 89 -2.12 12.62 -6.72
CA LEU A 89 -3.39 12.17 -7.30
C LEU A 89 -3.97 10.96 -6.58
N VAL A 90 -3.23 10.40 -5.63
CA VAL A 90 -3.69 9.25 -4.86
C VAL A 90 -4.01 9.73 -3.46
N PRO A 91 -5.30 9.81 -3.10
CA PRO A 91 -5.66 10.23 -1.75
C PRO A 91 -5.17 9.23 -0.73
N ALA A 92 -4.85 9.73 0.46
CA ALA A 92 -4.51 8.85 1.56
C ALA A 92 -5.75 8.04 1.93
N VAL A 93 -5.57 6.73 2.08
CA VAL A 93 -6.60 5.88 2.65
C VAL A 93 -6.51 6.04 4.14
N SER A 94 -7.56 6.53 4.77
CA SER A 94 -7.51 6.89 6.19
C SER A 94 -8.05 5.78 7.07
N GLY A 95 -7.54 5.73 8.30
CA GLY A 95 -8.04 4.86 9.35
C GLY A 95 -7.45 3.46 9.32
N ALA A 96 -8.21 2.56 9.91
CA ALA A 96 -7.87 1.15 10.01
C ALA A 96 -9.17 0.36 9.95
N PHE A 97 -9.06 -0.92 9.71
CA PHE A 97 -10.23 -1.78 9.75
C PHE A 97 -9.91 -3.03 10.56
N TRP A 98 -10.97 -3.64 11.08
CA TRP A 98 -10.88 -4.96 11.69
C TRP A 98 -12.23 -5.66 11.53
N GLY A 99 -12.23 -6.98 11.66
CA GLY A 99 -13.44 -7.75 11.51
C GLY A 99 -13.19 -9.23 11.74
N LEU A 100 -14.17 -10.03 11.38
CA LEU A 100 -14.05 -11.48 11.39
C LEU A 100 -13.24 -11.94 10.17
N PRO A 101 -12.56 -13.10 10.25
CA PRO A 101 -11.73 -13.58 9.13
C PRO A 101 -12.41 -13.61 7.78
N GLY A 102 -13.71 -13.86 7.71
CA GLY A 102 -14.43 -13.84 6.44
C GLY A 102 -14.54 -12.48 5.77
N SER A 103 -14.39 -11.40 6.54
CA SER A 103 -14.56 -10.05 6.02
C SER A 103 -13.45 -9.65 5.06
N SER A 104 -12.24 -10.16 5.23
CA SER A 104 -11.12 -9.79 4.38
C SER A 104 -11.28 -10.29 2.95
N LEU A 105 -11.92 -11.46 2.76
CA LEU A 105 -12.16 -11.98 1.43
C LEU A 105 -13.10 -11.09 0.65
N GLU A 106 -14.15 -10.58 1.29
CA GLU A 106 -15.08 -9.66 0.66
C GLU A 106 -14.40 -8.34 0.29
N VAL A 107 -13.58 -7.80 1.17
CA VAL A 107 -12.83 -6.56 0.91
C VAL A 107 -11.88 -6.77 -0.26
N ASN A 108 -11.15 -7.87 -0.30
CA ASN A 108 -10.23 -8.19 -1.39
C ASN A 108 -10.95 -8.31 -2.74
N VAL A 109 -12.10 -8.99 -2.77
CA VAL A 109 -12.88 -9.15 -3.99
C VAL A 109 -13.38 -7.79 -4.47
N TRP A 110 -13.89 -6.97 -3.56
CA TRP A 110 -14.39 -5.64 -3.89
C TRP A 110 -13.29 -4.76 -4.49
N ILE A 111 -12.12 -4.74 -3.87
CA ILE A 111 -10.99 -3.94 -4.34
C ILE A 111 -10.52 -4.46 -5.70
N THR A 112 -10.50 -5.76 -5.90
CA THR A 112 -10.09 -6.36 -7.17
C THR A 112 -11.04 -5.97 -8.30
N GLU A 113 -12.34 -5.87 -8.02
CA GLU A 113 -13.35 -5.54 -9.02
C GLU A 113 -13.27 -4.09 -9.51
N ILE A 114 -12.72 -3.18 -8.71
CA ILE A 114 -12.59 -1.77 -9.11
C ILE A 114 -11.30 -1.48 -9.86
N TRP A 115 -10.44 -2.45 -10.00
CA TRP A 115 -9.22 -2.36 -10.80
C TRP A 115 -9.48 -2.78 -12.24
#